data_4c49d5f0ef352ebe02fe913c0995f4d0
#
_entry.id   4c49d5f0ef352ebe02fe913c0995f4d0
#
_cell.length_a   1.000
_cell.length_b   1.000
_cell.length_c   1.000
_cell.angle_alpha   90.00
_cell.angle_beta   90.00
_cell.angle_gamma   90.00
#
_symmetry.space_group_name_H-M   'P 1'
#
loop_
_entity.id
_entity.type
_entity.pdbx_description
1 polymer ?
#
loop_
_entity_poly.entity_id
_entity_poly.type
_entity_poly.pdbx_seq_one_letter_code
_entity_poly.pdbx_strand_id
1 'polypeptide(L)'
;LMLTEGSTYGVEDDQLLAEAMARSGNVLLPIFLSRDEKESDPGARALLERWALKAPGPAVRPAATPARSVSLPVEELAEAAVRLGNVQFVPDGDSVYRRLPLISEYDGLLIPSLPLTLAGFLDAGFDPADVPLDRSGAMILRYFGPERTYKTYSVGAIINSQARIEEGLEPQVEPAEFSRKTVLVGATAAGL
;
A
#
# COMPACT_ATOMS: atom_id res chain seq x y z
N LEU A 1 3.81 5.88 -2.58
CA LEU A 1 4.94 6.41 -1.84
C LEU A 1 5.44 5.34 -0.89
N MET A 2 6.71 4.99 -0.98
CA MET A 2 7.36 4.09 -0.01
C MET A 2 8.18 4.96 0.94
N LEU A 3 7.97 4.78 2.23
CA LEU A 3 8.62 5.53 3.31
C LEU A 3 9.64 4.61 4.00
N THR A 4 10.63 4.16 3.22
CA THR A 4 11.64 3.17 3.65
C THR A 4 12.89 3.79 4.28
N GLU A 5 13.01 5.11 4.18
CA GLU A 5 14.11 5.87 4.77
C GLU A 5 13.52 6.92 5.72
N GLY A 6 14.16 7.12 6.85
CA GLY A 6 13.76 8.14 7.81
C GLY A 6 13.84 9.55 7.22
N SER A 7 13.12 10.49 7.83
CA SER A 7 13.15 11.89 7.42
C SER A 7 14.57 12.45 7.46
N THR A 8 14.98 13.15 6.40
CA THR A 8 16.26 13.87 6.36
C THR A 8 16.26 15.11 7.27
N TYR A 9 15.11 15.53 7.75
CA TYR A 9 14.95 16.69 8.65
C TYR A 9 14.92 16.31 10.13
N GLY A 10 14.78 15.02 10.46
CA GLY A 10 14.88 14.50 11.81
C GLY A 10 13.84 13.42 12.12
N VAL A 11 14.11 12.63 13.15
CA VAL A 11 13.24 11.54 13.64
C VAL A 11 11.86 12.07 14.10
N GLU A 12 11.81 13.34 14.53
CA GLU A 12 10.58 13.98 15.01
C GLU A 12 9.50 14.05 13.93
N ASP A 13 9.87 14.21 12.65
CA ASP A 13 8.92 14.27 11.54
C ASP A 13 8.23 12.92 11.32
N ASP A 14 8.99 11.83 11.39
CA ASP A 14 8.45 10.48 11.25
C ASP A 14 7.50 10.15 12.41
N GLN A 15 7.83 10.58 13.63
CA GLN A 15 6.97 10.41 14.81
C GLN A 15 5.67 11.21 14.69
N LEU A 16 5.73 12.46 14.24
CA LEU A 16 4.54 13.28 14.02
C LEU A 16 3.61 12.67 12.96
N LEU A 17 4.20 12.14 11.88
CA LEU A 17 3.44 11.44 10.85
C LEU A 17 2.82 10.16 11.41
N ALA A 18 3.57 9.34 12.15
CA ALA A 18 3.08 8.13 12.78
C ALA A 18 1.90 8.42 13.73
N GLU A 19 2.01 9.45 14.56
CA GLU A 19 0.91 9.89 15.43
C GLU A 19 -0.33 10.33 14.65
N ALA A 20 -0.15 11.08 13.55
CA ALA A 20 -1.26 11.50 12.71
C ALA A 20 -1.95 10.29 12.04
N MET A 21 -1.17 9.31 11.57
CA MET A 21 -1.67 8.06 11.01
C MET A 21 -2.45 7.25 12.03
N ALA A 22 -1.91 7.10 13.24
CA ALA A 22 -2.56 6.39 14.33
C ALA A 22 -3.88 7.06 14.74
N ARG A 23 -3.91 8.39 14.82
CA ARG A 23 -5.14 9.15 15.11
C ARG A 23 -6.20 9.00 14.02
N SER A 24 -5.79 8.94 12.75
CA SER A 24 -6.74 8.79 11.63
C SER A 24 -7.34 7.39 11.57
N GLY A 25 -6.59 6.36 11.97
CA GLY A 25 -7.03 4.96 12.03
C GLY A 25 -7.42 4.34 10.68
N ASN A 26 -6.99 4.92 9.56
CA ASN A 26 -7.41 4.51 8.22
C ASN A 26 -6.28 4.56 7.17
N VAL A 27 -5.03 4.59 7.61
CA VAL A 27 -3.87 4.62 6.72
C VAL A 27 -3.33 3.21 6.50
N LEU A 28 -3.23 2.82 5.23
CA LEU A 28 -2.58 1.60 4.78
C LEU A 28 -1.25 1.98 4.12
N LEU A 29 -0.17 1.27 4.43
CA LEU A 29 1.13 1.50 3.81
C LEU A 29 1.55 0.36 2.90
N PRO A 30 2.30 0.70 1.82
CA PRO A 30 2.90 -0.29 0.95
C PRO A 30 4.14 -0.91 1.58
N ILE A 31 4.35 -2.19 1.27
CA ILE A 31 5.62 -2.87 1.40
C ILE A 31 6.06 -3.38 0.03
N PHE A 32 7.34 -3.67 -0.11
CA PHE A 32 7.87 -4.18 -1.36
C PHE A 32 8.54 -5.53 -1.15
N LEU A 33 7.91 -6.59 -1.64
CA LEU A 33 8.45 -7.94 -1.63
C LEU A 33 9.19 -8.20 -2.94
N SER A 34 10.43 -8.71 -2.91
CA SER A 34 11.21 -9.01 -4.09
C SER A 34 11.56 -10.50 -4.19
N ARG A 35 11.73 -10.99 -5.42
CA ARG A 35 12.27 -12.32 -5.71
C ARG A 35 13.79 -12.37 -5.64
N ASP A 36 14.43 -11.21 -5.70
CA ASP A 36 15.88 -11.09 -5.61
C ASP A 36 16.32 -11.25 -4.15
N GLU A 37 17.45 -11.91 -3.94
CA GLU A 37 18.09 -11.96 -2.64
C GLU A 37 18.72 -10.60 -2.33
N LYS A 38 18.08 -9.88 -1.40
CA LYS A 38 18.59 -8.66 -0.80
C LYS A 38 18.61 -8.84 0.71
N GLU A 39 19.41 -8.02 1.37
CA GLU A 39 19.35 -7.95 2.81
C GLU A 39 17.95 -7.49 3.23
N SER A 40 17.29 -8.29 4.05
CA SER A 40 15.99 -7.96 4.62
C SER A 40 16.19 -7.43 6.02
N ASP A 41 15.30 -6.56 6.46
CA ASP A 41 15.26 -6.08 7.83
C ASP A 41 15.14 -7.27 8.81
N PRO A 42 16.02 -7.41 9.80
CA PRO A 42 15.97 -8.50 10.77
C PRO A 42 14.64 -8.62 11.52
N GLY A 43 13.92 -7.51 11.72
CA GLY A 43 12.61 -7.45 12.35
C GLY A 43 11.44 -7.74 11.41
N ALA A 44 11.68 -7.83 10.12
CA ALA A 44 10.64 -7.87 9.10
C ALA A 44 9.62 -9.00 9.31
N ARG A 45 10.10 -10.20 9.67
CA ARG A 45 9.20 -11.35 9.89
C ARG A 45 8.20 -11.08 11.00
N ALA A 46 8.66 -10.60 12.15
CA ALA A 46 7.80 -10.35 13.32
C ALA A 46 6.73 -9.30 13.02
N LEU A 47 7.13 -8.25 12.30
CA LEU A 47 6.19 -7.21 11.86
C LEU A 47 5.16 -7.78 10.87
N LEU A 48 5.60 -8.55 9.88
CA LEU A 48 4.72 -9.11 8.86
C LEU A 48 3.75 -10.17 9.40
N GLU A 49 4.09 -10.88 10.47
CA GLU A 49 3.17 -11.83 11.13
C GLU A 49 1.84 -11.18 11.57
N ARG A 50 1.84 -9.88 11.88
CA ARG A 50 0.63 -9.12 12.26
C ARG A 50 -0.35 -8.98 11.09
N TRP A 51 0.18 -8.91 9.87
CA TRP A 51 -0.57 -8.61 8.64
C TRP A 51 -0.71 -9.80 7.69
N ALA A 52 -0.03 -10.90 7.98
CA ALA A 52 -0.12 -12.13 7.22
C ALA A 52 -1.54 -12.71 7.26
N LEU A 53 -1.96 -13.31 6.17
CA LEU A 53 -3.24 -14.01 6.09
C LEU A 53 -3.24 -15.21 7.05
N LYS A 54 -4.19 -15.21 7.97
CA LYS A 54 -4.38 -16.30 8.93
C LYS A 54 -5.24 -17.40 8.30
N ALA A 55 -4.74 -18.63 8.31
CA ALA A 55 -5.46 -19.81 7.84
C ALA A 55 -6.09 -19.66 6.43
N PRO A 56 -5.32 -19.30 5.41
CA PRO A 56 -5.84 -19.24 4.05
C PRO A 56 -6.32 -20.63 3.63
N GLY A 57 -7.44 -20.67 2.91
CA GLY A 57 -7.96 -21.94 2.38
C GLY A 57 -6.94 -22.67 1.50
N PRO A 58 -7.10 -23.97 1.30
CA PRO A 58 -6.13 -24.82 0.57
C PRO A 58 -5.89 -24.38 -0.88
N ALA A 59 -6.77 -23.60 -1.47
CA ALA A 59 -6.64 -23.05 -2.82
C ALA A 59 -5.68 -21.87 -2.91
N VAL A 60 -5.40 -21.17 -1.80
CA VAL A 60 -4.65 -19.91 -1.80
C VAL A 60 -3.13 -20.11 -1.84
N ARG A 61 -2.60 -21.12 -1.12
CA ARG A 61 -1.15 -21.37 -1.06
C ARG A 61 -0.48 -21.68 -2.40
N PRO A 62 -1.06 -22.52 -3.26
CA PRO A 62 -0.44 -22.83 -4.56
C PRO A 62 -0.33 -21.65 -5.50
N ALA A 63 -1.13 -20.61 -5.25
CA ALA A 63 -1.18 -19.40 -6.06
C ALA A 63 -0.28 -18.27 -5.53
N ALA A 64 0.37 -18.46 -4.37
CA ALA A 64 1.22 -17.43 -3.79
C ALA A 64 2.53 -17.27 -4.58
N THR A 65 2.90 -16.01 -4.84
CA THR A 65 4.15 -15.68 -5.51
C THR A 65 5.30 -15.68 -4.49
N PRO A 66 6.36 -16.50 -4.70
CA PRO A 66 7.47 -16.55 -3.76
C PRO A 66 8.26 -15.22 -3.75
N ALA A 67 8.62 -14.77 -2.55
CA ALA A 67 9.50 -13.64 -2.30
C ALA A 67 10.66 -14.04 -1.39
N ARG A 68 11.82 -13.40 -1.57
CA ARG A 68 13.06 -13.68 -0.83
C ARG A 68 13.55 -12.50 -0.01
N SER A 69 13.09 -11.31 -0.30
CA SER A 69 13.42 -10.12 0.46
C SER A 69 12.22 -9.20 0.61
N VAL A 70 12.27 -8.33 1.60
CA VAL A 70 11.25 -7.33 1.87
C VAL A 70 11.89 -5.98 2.17
N SER A 71 11.28 -4.91 1.66
CA SER A 71 11.54 -3.54 2.10
C SER A 71 10.29 -3.02 2.81
N LEU A 72 10.48 -2.59 4.04
CA LEU A 72 9.43 -2.08 4.91
C LEU A 72 9.49 -0.54 5.01
N PRO A 73 8.39 0.14 5.33
CA PRO A 73 8.44 1.50 5.84
C PRO A 73 9.29 1.56 7.13
N VAL A 74 9.75 2.75 7.51
CA VAL A 74 10.40 2.95 8.81
C VAL A 74 9.48 2.43 9.93
N GLU A 75 10.09 1.93 11.00
CA GLU A 75 9.39 1.13 12.03
C GLU A 75 8.19 1.87 12.62
N GLU A 76 8.35 3.15 12.97
CA GLU A 76 7.30 3.97 13.58
C GLU A 76 6.07 4.10 12.67
N LEU A 77 6.28 4.25 11.36
CA LEU A 77 5.20 4.35 10.39
C LEU A 77 4.55 2.99 10.12
N ALA A 78 5.37 1.93 10.05
CA ALA A 78 4.86 0.59 9.87
C ALA A 78 3.97 0.14 11.04
N GLU A 79 4.34 0.50 12.28
CA GLU A 79 3.54 0.23 13.48
C GLU A 79 2.26 1.05 13.56
N ALA A 80 2.30 2.30 13.11
CA ALA A 80 1.15 3.21 13.07
C ALA A 80 0.13 2.88 11.97
N ALA A 81 0.56 2.14 10.94
CA ALA A 81 -0.33 1.74 9.85
C ALA A 81 -1.41 0.76 10.31
N VAL A 82 -2.64 0.93 9.84
CA VAL A 82 -3.73 -0.01 10.12
C VAL A 82 -3.48 -1.35 9.45
N ARG A 83 -2.90 -1.34 8.25
CA ARG A 83 -2.54 -2.53 7.48
C ARG A 83 -1.31 -2.24 6.61
N LEU A 84 -0.59 -3.30 6.30
CA LEU A 84 0.46 -3.31 5.28
C LEU A 84 0.03 -4.19 4.11
N GLY A 85 0.51 -3.87 2.90
CA GLY A 85 0.24 -4.68 1.72
C GLY A 85 1.31 -4.57 0.66
N ASN A 86 1.59 -5.69 -0.03
CA ASN A 86 2.62 -5.73 -1.07
C ASN A 86 2.18 -4.96 -2.32
N VAL A 87 3.08 -4.13 -2.85
CA VAL A 87 2.86 -3.37 -4.09
C VAL A 87 3.76 -3.82 -5.24
N GLN A 88 4.46 -4.94 -5.08
CA GLN A 88 5.29 -5.44 -6.16
C GLN A 88 4.45 -5.96 -7.31
N PHE A 89 4.71 -5.44 -8.49
CA PHE A 89 4.19 -5.93 -9.76
C PHE A 89 5.34 -6.38 -10.64
N VAL A 90 5.09 -7.44 -11.42
CA VAL A 90 6.01 -7.86 -12.48
C VAL A 90 5.30 -7.64 -13.80
N PRO A 91 5.86 -6.82 -14.70
CA PRO A 91 5.26 -6.62 -16.01
C PRO A 91 5.30 -7.92 -16.84
N ASP A 92 4.39 -8.04 -17.78
CA ASP A 92 4.45 -9.08 -18.82
C ASP A 92 5.70 -8.89 -19.70
N GLY A 93 6.02 -9.86 -20.54
CA GLY A 93 7.21 -9.82 -21.40
C GLY A 93 7.28 -8.65 -22.40
N ASP A 94 6.19 -7.92 -22.58
CA ASP A 94 6.09 -6.69 -23.38
C ASP A 94 6.11 -5.41 -22.51
N SER A 95 6.54 -5.52 -21.26
CA SER A 95 6.62 -4.43 -20.27
C SER A 95 5.27 -3.80 -19.88
N VAL A 96 4.15 -4.46 -20.14
CA VAL A 96 2.82 -3.99 -19.74
C VAL A 96 2.38 -4.72 -18.48
N TYR A 97 1.90 -3.95 -17.50
CA TYR A 97 1.37 -4.50 -16.25
C TYR A 97 -0.08 -4.93 -16.43
N ARG A 98 -0.31 -6.22 -16.60
CA ARG A 98 -1.68 -6.79 -16.78
C ARG A 98 -2.09 -7.69 -15.64
N ARG A 99 -1.15 -8.14 -14.83
CA ARG A 99 -1.37 -9.14 -13.78
C ARG A 99 -0.95 -8.60 -12.43
N LEU A 100 -1.81 -8.80 -11.46
CA LEU A 100 -1.55 -8.49 -10.06
C LEU A 100 -1.50 -9.80 -9.27
N PRO A 101 -0.34 -10.22 -8.78
CA PRO A 101 -0.27 -11.27 -7.77
C PRO A 101 -1.03 -10.81 -6.52
N LEU A 102 -2.07 -11.56 -6.12
CA LEU A 102 -2.86 -11.15 -4.95
C LEU A 102 -2.16 -11.47 -3.64
N ILE A 103 -1.36 -12.53 -3.62
CA ILE A 103 -0.70 -13.04 -2.43
C ILE A 103 0.74 -13.38 -2.76
N SER A 104 1.64 -13.00 -1.87
CA SER A 104 3.06 -13.36 -1.93
C SER A 104 3.41 -14.22 -0.72
N GLU A 105 4.34 -15.15 -0.88
CA GLU A 105 4.89 -15.95 0.21
C GLU A 105 6.29 -15.45 0.56
N TYR A 106 6.47 -15.04 1.81
CA TYR A 106 7.75 -14.61 2.36
C TYR A 106 7.98 -15.32 3.69
N ASP A 107 9.04 -16.10 3.78
CA ASP A 107 9.45 -16.85 4.99
C ASP A 107 8.28 -17.65 5.62
N GLY A 108 7.47 -18.31 4.78
CA GLY A 108 6.31 -19.09 5.19
C GLY A 108 5.05 -18.26 5.52
N LEU A 109 5.14 -16.94 5.50
CA LEU A 109 4.02 -16.05 5.68
C LEU A 109 3.33 -15.73 4.34
N LEU A 110 2.02 -15.68 4.33
CA LEU A 110 1.24 -15.28 3.17
C LEU A 110 0.84 -13.81 3.30
N ILE A 111 1.44 -12.98 2.48
CA ILE A 111 1.29 -11.53 2.53
C ILE A 111 0.37 -11.08 1.40
N PRO A 112 -0.74 -10.41 1.72
CA PRO A 112 -1.65 -9.89 0.71
C PRO A 112 -1.05 -8.72 -0.06
N SER A 113 -1.46 -8.54 -1.31
CA SER A 113 -1.21 -7.29 -2.04
C SER A 113 -1.95 -6.12 -1.40
N LEU A 114 -1.46 -4.89 -1.59
CA LEU A 114 -2.10 -3.69 -1.05
C LEU A 114 -3.57 -3.53 -1.52
N PRO A 115 -3.91 -3.77 -2.81
CA PRO A 115 -5.31 -3.76 -3.23
C PRO A 115 -6.18 -4.82 -2.53
N LEU A 116 -5.65 -6.02 -2.30
CA LEU A 116 -6.37 -7.07 -1.57
C LEU A 116 -6.59 -6.66 -0.11
N THR A 117 -5.56 -6.10 0.52
CA THR A 117 -5.63 -5.57 1.88
C THR A 117 -6.68 -4.46 2.00
N LEU A 118 -6.72 -3.56 1.02
CA LEU A 118 -7.69 -2.46 0.97
C LEU A 118 -9.12 -3.00 0.80
N ALA A 119 -9.34 -3.98 -0.08
CA ALA A 119 -10.65 -4.58 -0.27
C ALA A 119 -11.20 -5.17 1.04
N GLY A 120 -10.39 -5.98 1.74
CA GLY A 120 -10.78 -6.53 3.04
C GLY A 120 -10.88 -5.50 4.18
N PHE A 121 -10.24 -4.33 4.06
CA PHE A 121 -10.42 -3.22 5.00
C PHE A 121 -11.74 -2.47 4.77
N LEU A 122 -12.14 -2.29 3.51
CA LEU A 122 -13.37 -1.59 3.14
C LEU A 122 -14.62 -2.45 3.31
N ASP A 123 -14.50 -3.74 3.12
CA ASP A 123 -15.58 -4.72 3.23
C ASP A 123 -15.17 -5.92 4.08
N ALA A 124 -15.67 -5.99 5.30
CA ALA A 124 -15.39 -7.10 6.21
C ALA A 124 -15.96 -8.46 5.73
N GLY A 125 -16.89 -8.44 4.79
CA GLY A 125 -17.45 -9.64 4.16
C GLY A 125 -16.71 -10.08 2.89
N PHE A 126 -15.70 -9.33 2.47
CA PHE A 126 -14.93 -9.66 1.27
C PHE A 126 -14.15 -10.98 1.44
N ASP A 127 -14.41 -11.94 0.55
CA ASP A 127 -13.65 -13.19 0.51
C ASP A 127 -12.64 -13.15 -0.67
N PRO A 128 -11.34 -13.25 -0.39
CA PRO A 128 -10.33 -13.36 -1.44
C PRO A 128 -10.55 -14.53 -2.42
N ALA A 129 -11.26 -15.57 -2.02
CA ALA A 129 -11.60 -16.70 -2.86
C ALA A 129 -12.57 -16.36 -4.00
N ASP A 130 -13.32 -15.26 -3.87
CA ASP A 130 -14.24 -14.79 -4.90
C ASP A 130 -13.53 -14.05 -6.04
N VAL A 131 -12.24 -13.72 -5.88
CA VAL A 131 -11.48 -13.05 -6.93
C VAL A 131 -11.04 -14.03 -8.00
N PRO A 132 -11.42 -13.82 -9.28
CA PRO A 132 -11.00 -14.70 -10.35
C PRO A 132 -9.50 -14.57 -10.60
N LEU A 133 -8.78 -15.69 -10.46
CA LEU A 133 -7.34 -15.77 -10.65
C LEU A 133 -7.02 -16.56 -11.92
N ASP A 134 -5.94 -16.19 -12.59
CA ASP A 134 -5.35 -17.00 -13.64
C ASP A 134 -4.58 -18.21 -13.06
N ARG A 135 -3.97 -19.03 -13.94
CA ARG A 135 -3.22 -20.23 -13.51
C ARG A 135 -1.97 -19.91 -12.68
N SER A 136 -1.49 -18.67 -12.71
CA SER A 136 -0.35 -18.21 -11.93
C SER A 136 -0.74 -17.63 -10.55
N GLY A 137 -2.04 -17.59 -10.23
CA GLY A 137 -2.56 -16.99 -9.01
C GLY A 137 -2.63 -15.46 -9.06
N ALA A 138 -2.60 -14.89 -10.25
CA ALA A 138 -2.71 -13.45 -10.45
C ALA A 138 -4.10 -13.05 -10.94
N MET A 139 -4.58 -11.91 -10.47
CA MET A 139 -5.75 -11.25 -11.00
C MET A 139 -5.39 -10.48 -12.28
N ILE A 140 -6.23 -10.57 -13.30
CA ILE A 140 -6.07 -9.79 -14.52
C ILE A 140 -6.63 -8.38 -14.27
N LEU A 141 -5.78 -7.36 -14.48
CA LEU A 141 -6.16 -5.97 -14.30
C LEU A 141 -7.08 -5.48 -15.41
N ARG A 142 -8.13 -4.79 -15.03
CA ARG A 142 -8.96 -4.02 -15.95
C ARG A 142 -8.69 -2.53 -15.73
N TYR A 143 -8.10 -1.90 -16.73
CA TYR A 143 -7.88 -0.46 -16.72
C TYR A 143 -9.17 0.29 -17.04
N PHE A 144 -9.54 1.26 -16.20
CA PHE A 144 -10.79 2.01 -16.34
C PHE A 144 -10.70 3.23 -17.26
N GLY A 145 -9.49 3.60 -17.69
CA GLY A 145 -9.32 4.73 -18.60
C GLY A 145 -7.87 5.21 -18.69
N PRO A 146 -7.64 6.26 -19.48
CA PRO A 146 -6.33 6.87 -19.65
C PRO A 146 -5.90 7.64 -18.40
N GLU A 147 -4.72 8.24 -18.48
CA GLU A 147 -4.23 9.21 -17.48
C GLU A 147 -5.31 10.27 -17.15
N ARG A 148 -5.40 10.67 -15.88
CA ARG A 148 -6.38 11.63 -15.36
C ARG A 148 -7.85 11.16 -15.37
N THR A 149 -8.10 9.87 -15.50
CA THR A 149 -9.44 9.30 -15.29
C THR A 149 -9.97 9.58 -13.88
N TYR A 150 -9.08 9.63 -12.90
CA TYR A 150 -9.41 9.98 -11.52
C TYR A 150 -8.97 11.41 -11.20
N LYS A 151 -9.78 12.10 -10.37
CA LYS A 151 -9.46 13.44 -9.89
C LYS A 151 -8.17 13.38 -9.05
N THR A 152 -7.22 14.23 -9.39
CA THR A 152 -5.89 14.26 -8.77
C THR A 152 -5.61 15.66 -8.24
N TYR A 153 -5.03 15.72 -7.04
CA TYR A 153 -4.61 16.95 -6.39
C TYR A 153 -3.11 16.90 -6.11
N SER A 154 -2.42 18.01 -6.20
CA SER A 154 -1.03 18.05 -5.73
C SER A 154 -0.99 18.06 -4.20
N VAL A 155 0.00 17.40 -3.62
CA VAL A 155 0.22 17.42 -2.16
C VAL A 155 0.43 18.85 -1.68
N GLY A 156 1.15 19.69 -2.46
CA GLY A 156 1.35 21.10 -2.12
C GLY A 156 0.03 21.89 -2.03
N ALA A 157 -0.96 21.61 -2.90
CA ALA A 157 -2.27 22.26 -2.82
C ALA A 157 -3.03 21.85 -1.55
N ILE A 158 -2.88 20.59 -1.11
CA ILE A 158 -3.51 20.09 0.12
C ILE A 158 -2.87 20.73 1.35
N ILE A 159 -1.53 20.77 1.43
CA ILE A 159 -0.81 21.42 2.54
C ILE A 159 -1.16 22.91 2.62
N ASN A 160 -1.18 23.62 1.48
CA ASN A 160 -1.55 25.02 1.45
C ASN A 160 -3.01 25.23 1.87
N SER A 161 -3.92 24.32 1.49
CA SER A 161 -5.32 24.38 1.92
C SER A 161 -5.44 24.26 3.44
N GLN A 162 -4.68 23.35 4.04
CA GLN A 162 -4.65 23.20 5.49
C GLN A 162 -4.16 24.47 6.19
N ALA A 163 -3.05 25.06 5.74
CA ALA A 163 -2.54 26.31 6.30
C ALA A 163 -3.56 27.45 6.18
N ARG A 164 -4.25 27.56 5.05
CA ARG A 164 -5.31 28.56 4.87
C ARG A 164 -6.49 28.36 5.81
N ILE A 165 -6.91 27.13 6.05
CA ILE A 165 -7.98 26.80 7.02
C ILE A 165 -7.58 27.25 8.43
N GLU A 166 -6.33 27.01 8.84
CA GLU A 166 -5.79 27.43 10.14
C GLU A 166 -5.75 28.96 10.30
N GLU A 167 -5.58 29.70 9.19
CA GLU A 167 -5.65 31.16 9.13
C GLU A 167 -7.08 31.68 9.00
N GLY A 168 -8.10 30.83 8.93
CA GLY A 168 -9.51 31.22 8.74
C GLY A 168 -9.84 31.64 7.31
N LEU A 169 -9.04 31.25 6.32
CA LEU A 169 -9.21 31.54 4.90
C LEU A 169 -9.83 30.34 4.16
N GLU A 170 -10.47 30.61 3.02
CA GLU A 170 -11.00 29.55 2.16
C GLU A 170 -9.87 28.65 1.59
N PRO A 171 -9.98 27.31 1.69
CA PRO A 171 -9.00 26.40 1.15
C PRO A 171 -9.03 26.37 -0.39
N GLN A 172 -7.92 25.97 -1.01
CA GLN A 172 -7.87 25.70 -2.45
C GLN A 172 -8.54 24.37 -2.81
N VAL A 173 -8.48 23.42 -1.90
CA VAL A 173 -9.12 22.11 -2.01
C VAL A 173 -9.95 21.88 -0.76
N GLU A 174 -11.24 21.73 -0.95
CA GLU A 174 -12.17 21.53 0.15
C GLU A 174 -11.95 20.15 0.84
N PRO A 175 -11.89 20.07 2.17
CA PRO A 175 -11.77 18.80 2.88
C PRO A 175 -12.88 17.80 2.55
N ALA A 176 -14.08 18.30 2.23
CA ALA A 176 -15.23 17.49 1.82
C ALA A 176 -14.96 16.67 0.55
N GLU A 177 -14.02 17.08 -0.28
CA GLU A 177 -13.62 16.33 -1.48
C GLU A 177 -13.07 14.93 -1.16
N PHE A 178 -12.53 14.72 0.04
CA PHE A 178 -11.98 13.45 0.49
C PHE A 178 -12.95 12.63 1.35
N SER A 179 -14.10 13.20 1.70
CA SER A 179 -15.06 12.54 2.59
C SER A 179 -15.59 11.23 1.98
N ARG A 180 -15.46 10.14 2.73
CA ARG A 180 -15.87 8.77 2.34
C ARG A 180 -15.26 8.30 1.02
N LYS A 181 -14.05 8.72 0.71
CA LYS A 181 -13.30 8.28 -0.48
C LYS A 181 -12.03 7.54 -0.07
N THR A 182 -11.65 6.60 -0.88
CA THR A 182 -10.29 6.04 -0.85
C THR A 182 -9.35 7.02 -1.55
N VAL A 183 -8.31 7.43 -0.85
CA VAL A 183 -7.30 8.36 -1.37
C VAL A 183 -5.99 7.61 -1.57
N LEU A 184 -5.44 7.67 -2.77
CA LEU A 184 -4.14 7.13 -3.09
C LEU A 184 -3.11 8.26 -3.09
N VAL A 185 -2.05 8.09 -2.29
CA VAL A 185 -0.93 9.05 -2.24
C VAL A 185 0.28 8.41 -2.91
N GLY A 186 0.83 9.06 -3.91
CA GLY A 186 1.96 8.52 -4.66
C GLY A 186 2.69 9.58 -5.46
N ALA A 187 3.91 9.26 -5.89
CA ALA A 187 4.67 10.08 -6.82
C ALA A 187 4.14 9.88 -8.24
N THR A 188 4.01 10.96 -8.99
CA THR A 188 3.56 10.96 -10.38
C THR A 188 4.62 11.48 -11.35
N ALA A 189 5.81 11.84 -10.86
CA ALA A 189 6.91 12.28 -11.71
C ALA A 189 7.48 11.11 -12.53
N ALA A 190 7.69 11.32 -13.82
CA ALA A 190 8.34 10.34 -14.67
C ALA A 190 9.80 10.16 -14.23
N GLY A 191 10.23 8.91 -14.04
CA GLY A 191 11.62 8.56 -13.71
C GLY A 191 11.92 8.42 -12.21
N LEU A 192 10.92 8.31 -11.37
CA LEU A 192 11.07 7.88 -9.97
C LEU A 192 10.84 6.38 -9.84
#